data_5fecf70eb95293c6e86d8b6197bfc0d4
#
_entry.id   5fecf70eb95293c6e86d8b6197bfc0d4
#
_cell.length_a   1.000
_cell.length_b   1.000
_cell.length_c   1.000
_cell.angle_alpha   90.00
_cell.angle_beta   90.00
_cell.angle_gamma   90.00
#
_symmetry.space_group_name_H-M   'P 1'
#
loop_
_entity.id
_entity.type
_entity.pdbx_description
1 polymer ?
#
loop_
_entity_poly.entity_id
_entity_poly.type
_entity_poly.pdbx_seq_one_letter_code
_entity_poly.pdbx_strand_id
1 'polypeptide(L)'
;MENPKMNRTALERRIVSQAVVLIGKSLVVAIALWIASGTSAPAAAPAANPATPPPPAATLAELSRWVIAADYARDGATLVTAGGESLLYRPGDVIVWKADGSRVGDLAGHATAVWAVKISKDGTLAATAGYDGLVKLWNLQARTLKSDLQKHKGWVRSLDFSSDGTRLATAGEDGTVVVWDTSNGKELKTIAAHAGPVTSVAFSPDGKTIATGGGDKLVKLWDALAGTEKSKMEGHTDALWVVVYSPDGATLATAGADRTIKLWTSSDAKEFATLAGHKDWVTSAAFSPDGTRLVSGSLDGTVKLWDIKAKGEQQGPEPAKASVWCATFAPDGKTLFVGSHVGGRLIQTPVAKLLPPPPPPPPTPTPPPPAVSPAASEAWAVLVPTQFQSMAKATGAIAADGTVTVTGNLAKDTYTLKAVVPAGVEPKAFRLEALPDASLPAQGPGRAGGGNFVVSHFGVLFGPPGSNETPKAVKFSGAKADFEQGGYGVAGAIDDKPETGWAVGGETGKAHTATFDIAPDVRIPAGGVLAFTLDQQYADGNHTLGKFKLSIMPQTPAAKPEPPKPEPPKPEPAKPEPAKTEPAKPEPAKTEPAKPEPAKTEPKK
;
A
#
# COMPACT_ATOMS: atom_id res chain seq x y z
N MET A 1 -13.15 -53.06 -8.87
CA MET A 1 -13.52 -51.87 -8.07
C MET A 1 -12.76 -50.71 -8.66
N GLU A 2 -13.43 -49.97 -9.52
CA GLU A 2 -12.82 -48.86 -10.27
C GLU A 2 -12.73 -47.59 -9.37
N ASN A 3 -11.57 -47.01 -9.38
CA ASN A 3 -11.26 -45.78 -8.67
C ASN A 3 -11.77 -44.57 -9.51
N PRO A 4 -12.68 -43.72 -9.02
CA PRO A 4 -13.21 -42.64 -9.84
C PRO A 4 -12.11 -41.59 -10.03
N LYS A 5 -11.70 -41.37 -11.27
CA LYS A 5 -10.83 -40.28 -11.71
C LYS A 5 -11.53 -38.96 -11.42
N MET A 6 -11.08 -38.28 -10.38
CA MET A 6 -11.54 -36.93 -10.04
C MET A 6 -11.16 -35.97 -11.17
N ASN A 7 -12.12 -35.25 -11.72
CA ASN A 7 -11.94 -34.36 -12.85
C ASN A 7 -11.02 -33.16 -12.42
N ARG A 8 -9.90 -33.03 -13.11
CA ARG A 8 -8.83 -32.06 -12.85
C ARG A 8 -9.35 -30.61 -12.67
N THR A 9 -10.36 -30.24 -13.46
CA THR A 9 -11.00 -28.90 -13.41
C THR A 9 -11.81 -28.67 -12.13
N ALA A 10 -12.37 -29.73 -11.52
CA ALA A 10 -13.13 -29.60 -10.27
C ALA A 10 -12.20 -29.43 -9.05
N LEU A 11 -11.02 -30.07 -9.11
CA LEU A 11 -9.98 -29.93 -8.09
C LEU A 11 -9.34 -28.53 -8.12
N GLU A 12 -9.05 -28.03 -9.31
CA GLU A 12 -8.51 -26.68 -9.51
C GLU A 12 -9.47 -25.59 -9.00
N ARG A 13 -10.78 -25.71 -9.25
CA ARG A 13 -11.79 -24.78 -8.71
C ARG A 13 -11.91 -24.83 -7.19
N ARG A 14 -11.74 -25.98 -6.57
CA ARG A 14 -11.84 -26.13 -5.12
C ARG A 14 -10.63 -25.58 -4.38
N ILE A 15 -9.45 -25.66 -4.98
CA ILE A 15 -8.19 -25.16 -4.42
C ILE A 15 -8.08 -23.63 -4.56
N VAL A 16 -8.51 -23.08 -5.69
CA VAL A 16 -8.64 -21.63 -5.87
C VAL A 16 -9.60 -21.03 -4.83
N SER A 17 -10.72 -21.72 -4.54
CA SER A 17 -11.68 -21.28 -3.51
C SER A 17 -11.10 -21.30 -2.08
N GLN A 18 -10.24 -22.26 -1.74
CA GLN A 18 -9.62 -22.33 -0.42
C GLN A 18 -8.40 -21.40 -0.24
N ALA A 19 -7.63 -21.17 -1.30
CA ALA A 19 -6.53 -20.23 -1.28
C ALA A 19 -7.00 -18.76 -1.16
N VAL A 20 -8.18 -18.42 -1.69
CA VAL A 20 -8.80 -17.09 -1.59
C VAL A 20 -9.21 -16.72 -0.16
N VAL A 21 -9.45 -17.71 0.70
CA VAL A 21 -9.86 -17.46 2.10
C VAL A 21 -8.67 -17.12 3.02
N LEU A 22 -7.44 -17.49 2.65
CA LEU A 22 -6.26 -17.41 3.52
C LEU A 22 -5.27 -16.28 3.20
N ILE A 23 -5.39 -15.67 2.03
CA ILE A 23 -4.51 -14.56 1.63
C ILE A 23 -5.40 -13.37 1.33
N GLY A 24 -5.12 -12.21 1.93
CA GLY A 24 -5.90 -10.99 1.66
C GLY A 24 -6.26 -10.91 0.17
N LYS A 25 -7.54 -10.89 -0.12
CA LYS A 25 -8.25 -11.18 -1.38
C LYS A 25 -7.61 -10.67 -2.71
N SER A 26 -6.59 -9.83 -2.64
CA SER A 26 -6.01 -9.14 -3.81
C SER A 26 -4.97 -9.94 -4.61
N LEU A 27 -4.14 -10.78 -3.99
CA LEU A 27 -3.01 -11.42 -4.70
C LEU A 27 -3.46 -12.54 -5.65
N VAL A 28 -4.40 -13.36 -5.24
CA VAL A 28 -4.88 -14.53 -6.04
C VAL A 28 -5.76 -14.06 -7.20
N VAL A 29 -6.51 -12.96 -7.04
CA VAL A 29 -7.36 -12.40 -8.10
C VAL A 29 -6.53 -11.76 -9.22
N ALA A 30 -5.46 -11.03 -8.89
CA ALA A 30 -4.56 -10.47 -9.91
C ALA A 30 -3.87 -11.55 -10.76
N ILE A 31 -3.52 -12.68 -10.15
CA ILE A 31 -2.85 -13.80 -10.83
C ILE A 31 -3.84 -14.66 -11.64
N ALA A 32 -5.06 -14.88 -11.13
CA ALA A 32 -6.06 -15.72 -11.80
C ALA A 32 -6.77 -15.03 -12.98
N LEU A 33 -6.99 -13.72 -12.92
CA LEU A 33 -7.63 -12.94 -13.99
C LEU A 33 -6.73 -12.75 -15.19
N TRP A 34 -5.41 -12.73 -15.00
CA TRP A 34 -4.45 -12.54 -16.09
C TRP A 34 -4.27 -13.79 -16.98
N ILE A 35 -4.48 -14.98 -16.44
CA ILE A 35 -4.41 -16.25 -17.19
C ILE A 35 -5.60 -16.40 -18.18
N ALA A 36 -6.70 -15.67 -17.97
CA ALA A 36 -7.93 -15.81 -18.75
C ALA A 36 -8.09 -14.80 -19.91
N SER A 37 -7.30 -13.73 -19.96
CA SER A 37 -7.45 -12.67 -20.97
C SER A 37 -6.28 -12.62 -21.96
N GLY A 38 -6.32 -13.44 -22.98
CA GLY A 38 -5.40 -13.39 -24.13
C GLY A 38 -5.73 -12.23 -25.09
N THR A 39 -5.59 -10.97 -24.67
CA THR A 39 -5.80 -9.82 -25.55
C THR A 39 -4.50 -9.07 -25.82
N SER A 40 -4.20 -8.93 -27.11
CA SER A 40 -3.09 -8.16 -27.69
C SER A 40 -3.23 -6.65 -27.45
N ALA A 41 -2.12 -5.98 -27.08
CA ALA A 41 -2.05 -4.55 -26.86
C ALA A 41 -2.03 -3.75 -28.15
N PRO A 42 -2.59 -2.51 -28.17
CA PRO A 42 -2.53 -1.62 -29.33
C PRO A 42 -1.16 -0.92 -29.47
N ALA A 43 -0.81 -0.61 -30.72
CA ALA A 43 0.47 -0.05 -31.13
C ALA A 43 0.69 1.41 -30.67
N ALA A 44 1.94 1.74 -30.34
CA ALA A 44 2.38 3.05 -29.86
C ALA A 44 2.74 4.00 -31.03
N ALA A 45 2.55 5.31 -30.80
CA ALA A 45 2.91 6.40 -31.70
C ALA A 45 4.43 6.72 -31.72
N PRO A 46 4.99 7.36 -32.75
CA PRO A 46 6.42 7.42 -33.00
C PRO A 46 7.16 8.46 -32.14
N ALA A 47 8.36 8.11 -31.73
CA ALA A 47 9.27 8.89 -30.90
C ALA A 47 10.31 9.68 -31.69
N ALA A 48 10.82 10.74 -31.09
CA ALA A 48 11.84 11.63 -31.59
C ALA A 48 13.28 11.07 -31.46
N ASN A 49 14.13 11.46 -32.32
CA ASN A 49 15.49 11.12 -32.74
C ASN A 49 16.54 10.62 -31.70
N PRO A 50 17.52 9.77 -32.09
CA PRO A 50 18.21 8.83 -31.24
C PRO A 50 19.58 9.30 -30.78
N ALA A 51 19.77 9.25 -29.46
CA ALA A 51 21.09 8.93 -28.90
C ALA A 51 21.32 7.43 -29.11
N THR A 52 22.55 7.02 -29.44
CA THR A 52 22.97 5.63 -29.66
C THR A 52 22.27 4.65 -28.73
N PRO A 53 21.63 3.59 -29.25
CA PRO A 53 20.92 2.64 -28.42
C PRO A 53 21.89 2.00 -27.42
N PRO A 54 21.49 1.82 -26.15
CA PRO A 54 22.28 1.01 -25.21
C PRO A 54 22.43 -0.41 -25.78
N PRO A 55 23.54 -1.11 -25.48
CA PRO A 55 23.73 -2.47 -25.94
C PRO A 55 22.52 -3.34 -25.50
N PRO A 56 22.09 -4.29 -26.36
CA PRO A 56 20.91 -5.08 -26.06
C PRO A 56 21.05 -5.80 -24.73
N ALA A 57 19.99 -5.74 -23.91
CA ALA A 57 19.91 -6.48 -22.66
C ALA A 57 20.16 -7.97 -22.95
N ALA A 58 21.18 -8.55 -22.32
CA ALA A 58 21.42 -9.98 -22.43
C ALA A 58 20.27 -10.72 -21.74
N THR A 59 19.47 -11.45 -22.50
CA THR A 59 18.45 -12.33 -21.95
C THR A 59 19.12 -13.62 -21.50
N LEU A 60 18.84 -14.07 -20.28
CA LEU A 60 19.20 -15.42 -19.87
C LEU A 60 18.33 -16.40 -20.66
N ALA A 61 18.86 -16.94 -21.74
CA ALA A 61 18.12 -17.60 -22.81
C ALA A 61 17.30 -18.85 -22.35
N GLU A 62 17.58 -19.39 -21.18
CA GLU A 62 16.91 -20.57 -20.64
C GLU A 62 15.84 -20.27 -19.59
N LEU A 63 15.64 -18.99 -19.21
CA LEU A 63 14.60 -18.60 -18.27
C LEU A 63 13.27 -18.31 -18.99
N SER A 64 12.53 -19.36 -19.29
CA SER A 64 11.18 -19.28 -19.86
C SER A 64 10.07 -19.28 -18.78
N ARG A 65 10.46 -19.34 -17.50
CA ARG A 65 9.57 -19.46 -16.35
C ARG A 65 9.63 -18.22 -15.46
N TRP A 66 8.72 -18.12 -14.51
CA TRP A 66 8.70 -17.04 -13.54
C TRP A 66 10.01 -16.98 -12.74
N VAL A 67 10.62 -15.82 -12.70
CA VAL A 67 11.73 -15.50 -11.82
C VAL A 67 11.24 -14.55 -10.74
N ILE A 68 11.11 -15.09 -9.54
CA ILE A 68 10.51 -14.39 -8.39
C ILE A 68 11.58 -13.70 -7.54
N ALA A 69 12.74 -14.35 -7.39
CA ALA A 69 13.84 -13.83 -6.61
C ALA A 69 15.18 -14.07 -7.31
N ALA A 70 16.15 -13.21 -7.03
CA ALA A 70 17.51 -13.35 -7.48
C ALA A 70 18.47 -12.69 -6.50
N ASP A 71 19.68 -13.24 -6.38
CA ASP A 71 20.73 -12.65 -5.59
C ASP A 71 22.10 -12.90 -6.21
N TYR A 72 23.03 -11.94 -6.04
CA TYR A 72 24.39 -12.03 -6.51
C TYR A 72 25.34 -12.40 -5.37
N ALA A 73 26.31 -13.26 -5.66
CA ALA A 73 27.49 -13.36 -4.81
C ALA A 73 28.27 -12.03 -4.83
N ARG A 74 28.87 -11.68 -3.72
CA ARG A 74 29.54 -10.38 -3.55
C ARG A 74 30.68 -10.12 -4.53
N ASP A 75 31.31 -11.18 -5.01
CA ASP A 75 32.37 -11.11 -6.03
C ASP A 75 31.83 -10.77 -7.44
N GLY A 76 30.51 -10.77 -7.60
CA GLY A 76 29.86 -10.55 -8.87
C GLY A 76 29.97 -11.70 -9.87
N ALA A 77 30.67 -12.77 -9.51
CA ALA A 77 30.94 -13.89 -10.43
C ALA A 77 29.74 -14.84 -10.55
N THR A 78 28.91 -14.92 -9.51
CA THR A 78 27.79 -15.86 -9.42
C THR A 78 26.48 -15.11 -9.18
N LEU A 79 25.46 -15.49 -9.95
CA LEU A 79 24.05 -15.10 -9.75
C LEU A 79 23.25 -16.36 -9.47
N VAL A 80 22.33 -16.30 -8.52
CA VAL A 80 21.32 -17.36 -8.30
C VAL A 80 19.93 -16.78 -8.52
N THR A 81 19.14 -17.46 -9.34
CA THR A 81 17.73 -17.11 -9.58
C THR A 81 16.81 -18.18 -9.02
N ALA A 82 15.67 -17.78 -8.51
CA ALA A 82 14.67 -18.66 -7.96
C ALA A 82 13.27 -18.34 -8.50
N GLY A 83 12.43 -19.36 -8.68
CA GLY A 83 11.09 -19.22 -9.21
C GLY A 83 10.39 -20.54 -9.47
N GLY A 84 9.61 -20.60 -10.57
CA GLY A 84 8.90 -21.80 -10.99
C GLY A 84 7.82 -21.50 -12.03
N GLU A 85 7.16 -22.53 -12.56
CA GLU A 85 6.23 -22.38 -13.68
C GLU A 85 4.77 -22.13 -13.25
N SER A 86 4.40 -22.55 -12.06
CA SER A 86 3.09 -22.25 -11.47
C SER A 86 3.17 -22.31 -9.95
N LEU A 87 2.35 -21.53 -9.30
CA LEU A 87 2.43 -21.25 -7.87
C LEU A 87 2.36 -22.47 -6.92
N LEU A 88 1.85 -23.63 -7.33
CA LEU A 88 1.45 -24.63 -6.32
C LEU A 88 1.81 -26.10 -6.58
N TYR A 89 2.19 -26.56 -7.77
CA TYR A 89 2.22 -28.01 -8.03
C TYR A 89 3.39 -28.53 -8.88
N ARG A 90 4.39 -27.71 -9.13
CA ARG A 90 5.60 -28.15 -9.84
C ARG A 90 6.84 -27.77 -9.06
N PRO A 91 7.92 -28.55 -9.14
CA PRO A 91 9.19 -28.22 -8.51
C PRO A 91 9.63 -26.83 -8.88
N GLY A 92 10.10 -26.08 -7.88
CA GLY A 92 10.67 -24.76 -8.07
C GLY A 92 12.03 -24.84 -8.74
N ASP A 93 12.31 -23.85 -9.58
CA ASP A 93 13.58 -23.74 -10.25
C ASP A 93 14.51 -22.85 -9.39
N VAL A 94 15.69 -23.37 -9.05
CA VAL A 94 16.78 -22.58 -8.50
C VAL A 94 17.99 -22.82 -9.36
N ILE A 95 18.43 -21.80 -10.09
CA ILE A 95 19.47 -21.92 -11.10
C ILE A 95 20.66 -21.03 -10.75
N VAL A 96 21.85 -21.58 -10.86
CA VAL A 96 23.12 -20.90 -10.65
C VAL A 96 23.70 -20.48 -12.00
N TRP A 97 24.06 -19.21 -12.13
CA TRP A 97 24.60 -18.58 -13.34
C TRP A 97 25.94 -17.94 -13.07
N LYS A 98 26.77 -17.81 -14.10
CA LYS A 98 27.91 -16.89 -14.07
C LYS A 98 27.46 -15.45 -14.36
N ALA A 99 28.32 -14.49 -14.07
CA ALA A 99 28.10 -13.08 -14.37
C ALA A 99 27.79 -12.78 -15.85
N ASP A 100 28.31 -13.60 -16.76
CA ASP A 100 28.09 -13.48 -18.21
C ASP A 100 26.73 -14.05 -18.66
N GLY A 101 25.94 -14.57 -17.73
CA GLY A 101 24.65 -15.18 -18.01
C GLY A 101 24.70 -16.65 -18.42
N SER A 102 25.90 -17.29 -18.43
CA SER A 102 25.99 -18.71 -18.70
C SER A 102 25.56 -19.55 -17.49
N ARG A 103 24.72 -20.59 -17.74
CA ARG A 103 24.24 -21.50 -16.71
C ARG A 103 25.35 -22.38 -16.17
N VAL A 104 25.42 -22.51 -14.84
CA VAL A 104 26.38 -23.37 -14.13
C VAL A 104 25.70 -24.68 -13.68
N GLY A 105 24.46 -24.63 -13.25
CA GLY A 105 23.69 -25.80 -12.77
C GLY A 105 22.53 -25.39 -11.86
N ASP A 106 21.92 -26.40 -11.21
CA ASP A 106 20.73 -26.23 -10.42
C ASP A 106 20.96 -26.58 -8.95
N LEU A 107 20.16 -25.96 -8.06
CA LEU A 107 19.94 -26.36 -6.67
C LEU A 107 18.56 -27.02 -6.57
N ALA A 108 18.48 -28.31 -6.94
CA ALA A 108 17.21 -29.03 -7.03
C ALA A 108 16.76 -29.58 -5.67
N GLY A 109 15.51 -29.41 -5.30
CA GLY A 109 14.99 -30.00 -4.05
C GLY A 109 13.73 -29.37 -3.46
N HIS A 110 13.24 -28.24 -3.98
CA HIS A 110 11.92 -27.73 -3.60
C HIS A 110 10.82 -28.41 -4.41
N ALA A 111 9.75 -28.84 -3.72
CA ALA A 111 8.61 -29.49 -4.35
C ALA A 111 7.66 -28.49 -5.03
N THR A 112 7.79 -27.20 -4.70
CA THR A 112 6.94 -26.11 -5.20
C THR A 112 7.79 -24.90 -5.58
N ALA A 113 7.16 -23.84 -6.12
CA ALA A 113 7.84 -22.62 -6.49
C ALA A 113 8.66 -22.03 -5.32
N VAL A 114 9.86 -21.54 -5.64
CA VAL A 114 10.77 -20.92 -4.68
C VAL A 114 10.58 -19.41 -4.70
N TRP A 115 10.28 -18.86 -3.53
CA TRP A 115 9.90 -17.47 -3.37
C TRP A 115 11.07 -16.56 -3.01
N ALA A 116 12.06 -17.08 -2.35
CA ALA A 116 13.21 -16.30 -1.91
C ALA A 116 14.52 -17.06 -2.12
N VAL A 117 15.57 -16.33 -2.45
CA VAL A 117 16.96 -16.81 -2.51
C VAL A 117 17.89 -15.72 -1.99
N LYS A 118 18.88 -16.12 -1.22
CA LYS A 118 19.99 -15.27 -0.76
C LYS A 118 21.30 -16.05 -0.77
N ILE A 119 22.38 -15.34 -1.01
CA ILE A 119 23.75 -15.86 -0.95
C ILE A 119 24.46 -15.25 0.26
N SER A 120 25.18 -16.07 1.03
CA SER A 120 25.99 -15.56 2.15
C SER A 120 27.09 -14.62 1.61
N LYS A 121 27.47 -13.64 2.44
CA LYS A 121 28.41 -12.58 2.02
C LYS A 121 29.77 -13.09 1.56
N ASP A 122 30.20 -14.25 2.08
CA ASP A 122 31.44 -14.95 1.67
C ASP A 122 31.26 -15.79 0.40
N GLY A 123 30.04 -15.91 -0.14
CA GLY A 123 29.73 -16.67 -1.34
C GLY A 123 29.74 -18.19 -1.16
N THR A 124 29.88 -18.70 0.07
CA THR A 124 29.99 -20.15 0.33
C THR A 124 28.64 -20.85 0.43
N LEU A 125 27.62 -20.15 0.93
CA LEU A 125 26.27 -20.68 1.15
C LEU A 125 25.26 -19.97 0.26
N ALA A 126 24.21 -20.71 -0.10
CA ALA A 126 22.96 -20.13 -0.57
C ALA A 126 21.82 -20.65 0.33
N ALA A 127 20.79 -19.83 0.51
CA ALA A 127 19.55 -20.24 1.18
C ALA A 127 18.38 -19.99 0.23
N THR A 128 17.42 -20.92 0.20
CA THR A 128 16.21 -20.84 -0.62
C THR A 128 14.99 -21.16 0.22
N ALA A 129 13.87 -20.53 -0.09
CA ALA A 129 12.62 -20.77 0.61
C ALA A 129 11.43 -20.69 -0.33
N GLY A 130 10.38 -21.47 -0.08
CA GLY A 130 9.28 -21.61 -1.01
C GLY A 130 7.91 -21.85 -0.39
N TYR A 131 6.96 -22.14 -1.27
CA TYR A 131 5.59 -22.48 -0.94
C TYR A 131 5.43 -23.80 -0.19
N ASP A 132 6.44 -24.67 -0.24
CA ASP A 132 6.47 -25.92 0.53
C ASP A 132 6.70 -25.71 2.04
N GLY A 133 6.91 -24.47 2.46
CA GLY A 133 7.20 -24.13 3.86
C GLY A 133 8.61 -24.50 4.30
N LEU A 134 9.44 -24.98 3.38
CA LEU A 134 10.80 -25.38 3.64
C LEU A 134 11.77 -24.23 3.37
N VAL A 135 12.83 -24.21 4.16
CA VAL A 135 14.04 -23.44 3.90
C VAL A 135 15.18 -24.43 3.68
N LYS A 136 15.87 -24.28 2.59
CA LYS A 136 17.02 -25.13 2.24
C LYS A 136 18.30 -24.33 2.26
N LEU A 137 19.30 -24.85 2.96
CA LEU A 137 20.64 -24.29 3.02
C LEU A 137 21.56 -25.15 2.14
N TRP A 138 22.28 -24.51 1.24
CA TRP A 138 23.10 -25.14 0.22
C TRP A 138 24.57 -24.76 0.37
N ASN A 139 25.48 -25.70 0.12
CA ASN A 139 26.85 -25.37 -0.27
C ASN A 139 26.80 -24.89 -1.72
N LEU A 140 27.08 -23.61 -1.96
CA LEU A 140 26.88 -23.00 -3.28
C LEU A 140 27.91 -23.52 -4.29
N GLN A 141 29.16 -23.67 -3.88
CA GLN A 141 30.25 -24.15 -4.76
C GLN A 141 30.04 -25.61 -5.18
N ALA A 142 29.71 -26.48 -4.23
CA ALA A 142 29.45 -27.89 -4.51
C ALA A 142 28.05 -28.13 -5.11
N ARG A 143 27.14 -27.16 -4.98
CA ARG A 143 25.72 -27.26 -5.34
C ARG A 143 25.00 -28.43 -4.65
N THR A 144 25.35 -28.67 -3.40
CA THR A 144 24.77 -29.76 -2.59
C THR A 144 23.96 -29.20 -1.44
N LEU A 145 22.88 -29.88 -1.11
CA LEU A 145 22.09 -29.55 0.06
C LEU A 145 22.90 -29.76 1.34
N LYS A 146 22.97 -28.74 2.17
CA LYS A 146 23.64 -28.78 3.48
C LYS A 146 22.64 -29.13 4.59
N SER A 147 21.46 -28.46 4.60
CA SER A 147 20.45 -28.67 5.62
C SER A 147 19.06 -28.31 5.09
N ASP A 148 18.05 -29.07 5.54
CA ASP A 148 16.64 -28.70 5.46
C ASP A 148 16.21 -28.10 6.79
N LEU A 149 15.70 -26.87 6.77
CA LEU A 149 15.27 -26.12 7.95
C LEU A 149 13.75 -26.08 7.99
N GLN A 150 13.14 -26.79 8.93
CA GLN A 150 11.68 -26.94 9.04
C GLN A 150 11.18 -26.36 10.36
N LYS A 151 10.37 -25.32 10.29
CA LYS A 151 9.74 -24.72 11.47
C LYS A 151 8.46 -23.98 11.12
N HIS A 152 8.45 -23.25 9.99
CA HIS A 152 7.32 -22.45 9.58
C HIS A 152 6.07 -23.30 9.28
N LYS A 153 4.88 -22.76 9.63
CA LYS A 153 3.58 -23.39 9.41
C LYS A 153 2.88 -22.81 8.20
N GLY A 154 3.57 -22.70 7.09
CA GLY A 154 3.06 -22.11 5.86
C GLY A 154 4.20 -21.63 5.00
N TRP A 155 3.90 -20.84 4.00
CA TRP A 155 4.88 -20.37 3.03
C TRP A 155 5.96 -19.51 3.68
N VAL A 156 7.20 -19.70 3.24
CA VAL A 156 8.31 -18.83 3.64
C VAL A 156 8.54 -17.81 2.54
N ARG A 157 8.32 -16.55 2.88
CA ARG A 157 8.27 -15.43 1.94
C ARG A 157 9.60 -14.75 1.69
N SER A 158 10.45 -14.72 2.70
CA SER A 158 11.69 -13.96 2.67
C SER A 158 12.72 -14.60 3.57
N LEU A 159 13.98 -14.38 3.24
CA LEU A 159 15.10 -14.79 4.06
C LEU A 159 16.28 -13.85 3.85
N ASP A 160 17.16 -13.75 4.85
CA ASP A 160 18.36 -12.94 4.77
C ASP A 160 19.45 -13.50 5.69
N PHE A 161 20.71 -13.42 5.25
CA PHE A 161 21.86 -13.78 6.05
C PHE A 161 22.36 -12.62 6.90
N SER A 162 22.84 -12.92 8.11
CA SER A 162 23.68 -11.96 8.83
C SER A 162 24.97 -11.70 8.05
N SER A 163 25.55 -10.52 8.24
CA SER A 163 26.74 -10.09 7.47
C SER A 163 27.98 -10.97 7.65
N ASP A 164 28.05 -11.70 8.75
CA ASP A 164 29.10 -12.69 9.04
C ASP A 164 28.79 -14.08 8.49
N GLY A 165 27.59 -14.27 7.89
CA GLY A 165 27.13 -15.55 7.34
C GLY A 165 26.78 -16.61 8.39
N THR A 166 26.93 -16.33 9.69
CA THR A 166 26.73 -17.31 10.76
C THR A 166 25.26 -17.56 11.09
N ARG A 167 24.37 -16.62 10.73
CA ARG A 167 22.93 -16.70 10.99
C ARG A 167 22.13 -16.48 9.72
N LEU A 168 20.96 -17.12 9.67
CA LEU A 168 19.94 -16.92 8.64
C LEU A 168 18.63 -16.56 9.32
N ALA A 169 17.99 -15.47 8.91
CA ALA A 169 16.62 -15.14 9.30
C ALA A 169 15.66 -15.55 8.19
N THR A 170 14.52 -16.13 8.55
CA THR A 170 13.46 -16.55 7.62
C THR A 170 12.12 -16.01 8.09
N ALA A 171 11.28 -15.57 7.16
CA ALA A 171 9.99 -14.94 7.43
C ALA A 171 8.86 -15.73 6.77
N GLY A 172 7.84 -16.07 7.55
CA GLY A 172 6.74 -16.94 7.14
C GLY A 172 5.35 -16.32 7.20
N GLU A 173 4.42 -16.94 6.51
CA GLU A 173 3.00 -16.60 6.57
C GLU A 173 2.36 -16.88 7.93
N ASP A 174 3.02 -17.66 8.77
CA ASP A 174 2.62 -17.94 10.14
C ASP A 174 2.83 -16.75 11.12
N GLY A 175 3.28 -15.62 10.59
CA GLY A 175 3.53 -14.40 11.37
C GLY A 175 4.84 -14.41 12.15
N THR A 176 5.68 -15.42 11.92
CA THR A 176 6.94 -15.58 12.66
C THR A 176 8.16 -15.28 11.80
N VAL A 177 9.23 -14.87 12.48
CA VAL A 177 10.60 -14.91 11.98
C VAL A 177 11.37 -15.96 12.76
N VAL A 178 12.10 -16.81 12.07
CA VAL A 178 12.98 -17.80 12.70
C VAL A 178 14.43 -17.47 12.34
N VAL A 179 15.28 -17.43 13.36
CA VAL A 179 16.72 -17.24 13.23
C VAL A 179 17.43 -18.58 13.40
N TRP A 180 18.27 -18.92 12.45
CA TRP A 180 18.96 -20.20 12.37
C TRP A 180 20.47 -20.03 12.49
N ASP A 181 21.15 -20.99 13.07
CA ASP A 181 22.61 -21.16 13.00
C ASP A 181 22.96 -21.87 11.69
N THR A 182 23.68 -21.19 10.81
CA THR A 182 24.03 -21.72 9.48
C THR A 182 25.06 -22.85 9.53
N SER A 183 25.83 -22.98 10.61
CA SER A 183 26.85 -24.02 10.75
C SER A 183 26.24 -25.41 10.91
N ASN A 184 25.13 -25.51 11.65
CA ASN A 184 24.51 -26.77 12.05
C ASN A 184 23.01 -26.88 11.73
N GLY A 185 22.39 -25.80 11.20
CA GLY A 185 20.96 -25.75 10.83
C GLY A 185 20.00 -25.71 12.03
N LYS A 186 20.47 -25.43 13.23
CA LYS A 186 19.62 -25.35 14.44
C LYS A 186 18.95 -24.00 14.56
N GLU A 187 17.71 -24.04 15.07
CA GLU A 187 17.00 -22.83 15.47
C GLU A 187 17.72 -22.16 16.65
N LEU A 188 17.99 -20.87 16.50
CA LEU A 188 18.50 -20.01 17.57
C LEU A 188 17.37 -19.26 18.27
N LYS A 189 16.39 -18.76 17.49
CA LYS A 189 15.30 -17.95 17.99
C LYS A 189 14.09 -18.02 17.07
N THR A 190 12.89 -18.03 17.65
CA THR A 190 11.62 -17.73 16.97
C THR A 190 11.04 -16.44 17.54
N ILE A 191 10.66 -15.51 16.65
CA ILE A 191 10.06 -14.21 16.98
C ILE A 191 8.64 -14.20 16.42
N ALA A 192 7.62 -14.00 17.28
CA ALA A 192 6.25 -13.71 16.83
C ALA A 192 6.20 -12.24 16.37
N ALA A 193 6.50 -12.01 15.08
CA ALA A 193 6.82 -10.68 14.60
C ALA A 193 5.56 -9.86 14.27
N HIS A 194 4.60 -10.46 13.57
CA HIS A 194 3.41 -9.75 13.11
C HIS A 194 2.14 -10.55 13.41
N ALA A 195 1.00 -9.86 13.52
CA ALA A 195 -0.30 -10.51 13.72
C ALA A 195 -0.78 -11.30 12.48
N GLY A 196 -0.17 -11.06 11.33
CA GLY A 196 -0.40 -11.72 10.04
C GLY A 196 0.92 -12.10 9.37
N PRO A 197 0.92 -12.41 8.06
CA PRO A 197 2.11 -12.82 7.34
C PRO A 197 3.28 -11.86 7.50
N VAL A 198 4.47 -12.39 7.75
CA VAL A 198 5.73 -11.64 7.59
C VAL A 198 6.17 -11.80 6.15
N THR A 199 6.14 -10.71 5.41
CA THR A 199 6.37 -10.72 3.96
C THR A 199 7.82 -10.50 3.58
N SER A 200 8.57 -9.82 4.46
CA SER A 200 9.99 -9.52 4.23
C SER A 200 10.76 -9.45 5.54
N VAL A 201 12.03 -9.86 5.46
CA VAL A 201 12.99 -9.82 6.58
C VAL A 201 14.35 -9.37 6.05
N ALA A 202 15.05 -8.54 6.83
CA ALA A 202 16.41 -8.09 6.52
C ALA A 202 17.24 -7.95 7.79
N PHE A 203 18.49 -8.43 7.78
CA PHE A 203 19.47 -8.13 8.81
C PHE A 203 20.08 -6.74 8.61
N SER A 204 20.28 -6.02 9.69
CA SER A 204 21.18 -4.85 9.66
C SER A 204 22.61 -5.27 9.33
N PRO A 205 23.40 -4.42 8.65
CA PRO A 205 24.77 -4.75 8.29
C PRO A 205 25.69 -5.10 9.46
N ASP A 206 25.38 -4.64 10.67
CA ASP A 206 26.08 -5.01 11.90
C ASP A 206 25.60 -6.34 12.51
N GLY A 207 24.55 -6.94 11.93
CA GLY A 207 23.96 -8.20 12.35
C GLY A 207 23.21 -8.17 13.68
N LYS A 208 23.01 -6.99 14.31
CA LYS A 208 22.38 -6.88 15.64
C LYS A 208 20.88 -6.67 15.59
N THR A 209 20.36 -6.21 14.48
CA THR A 209 18.96 -5.89 14.30
C THR A 209 18.38 -6.66 13.12
N ILE A 210 17.14 -7.11 13.26
CA ILE A 210 16.34 -7.64 12.17
C ILE A 210 15.21 -6.66 11.91
N ALA A 211 15.04 -6.24 10.66
CA ALA A 211 13.87 -5.50 10.22
C ALA A 211 12.87 -6.45 9.56
N THR A 212 11.59 -6.26 9.82
CA THR A 212 10.50 -7.06 9.25
C THR A 212 9.41 -6.18 8.67
N GLY A 213 8.81 -6.61 7.57
CA GLY A 213 7.61 -6.03 7.00
C GLY A 213 6.47 -7.04 7.01
N GLY A 214 5.29 -6.60 7.41
CA GLY A 214 4.12 -7.45 7.55
C GLY A 214 2.95 -7.11 6.65
N GLY A 215 2.04 -8.05 6.50
CA GLY A 215 0.72 -7.84 5.92
C GLY A 215 -0.15 -6.89 6.74
N ASP A 216 0.22 -6.62 7.99
CA ASP A 216 -0.39 -5.66 8.89
C ASP A 216 0.02 -4.20 8.63
N LYS A 217 0.81 -3.94 7.54
CA LYS A 217 1.29 -2.62 7.09
C LYS A 217 2.39 -2.01 7.96
N LEU A 218 2.88 -2.78 8.93
CA LEU A 218 3.88 -2.32 9.88
C LEU A 218 5.29 -2.75 9.45
N VAL A 219 6.26 -1.90 9.74
CA VAL A 219 7.67 -2.26 9.78
C VAL A 219 8.08 -2.35 11.24
N LYS A 220 8.79 -3.40 11.62
CA LYS A 220 9.27 -3.58 12.99
C LYS A 220 10.75 -3.90 13.01
N LEU A 221 11.44 -3.40 14.02
CA LEU A 221 12.85 -3.70 14.30
C LEU A 221 12.96 -4.56 15.55
N TRP A 222 13.78 -5.61 15.45
CA TRP A 222 13.96 -6.61 16.50
C TRP A 222 15.43 -6.74 16.88
N ASP A 223 15.70 -6.99 18.14
CA ASP A 223 17.01 -7.49 18.52
C ASP A 223 17.21 -8.90 17.96
N ALA A 224 18.26 -9.11 17.19
CA ALA A 224 18.47 -10.35 16.45
C ALA A 224 18.75 -11.58 17.32
N LEU A 225 19.20 -11.38 18.56
CA LEU A 225 19.50 -12.47 19.51
C LEU A 225 18.42 -12.59 20.58
N ALA A 226 18.04 -11.47 21.19
CA ALA A 226 17.02 -11.46 22.22
C ALA A 226 15.62 -11.72 21.64
N GLY A 227 15.35 -11.32 20.40
CA GLY A 227 14.04 -11.41 19.76
C GLY A 227 13.03 -10.41 20.35
N THR A 228 13.50 -9.35 21.00
CA THR A 228 12.67 -8.27 21.53
C THR A 228 12.45 -7.17 20.51
N GLU A 229 11.23 -6.63 20.44
CA GLU A 229 10.92 -5.49 19.59
C GLU A 229 11.67 -4.23 20.07
N LYS A 230 12.40 -3.59 19.17
CA LYS A 230 13.13 -2.34 19.41
C LYS A 230 12.32 -1.13 19.01
N SER A 231 11.66 -1.21 17.87
CA SER A 231 10.90 -0.10 17.28
C SER A 231 9.82 -0.60 16.34
N LYS A 232 8.80 0.21 16.17
CA LYS A 232 7.71 0.04 15.20
C LYS A 232 7.62 1.30 14.35
N MET A 233 7.47 1.14 13.03
CA MET A 233 7.29 2.23 12.06
C MET A 233 5.93 2.07 11.39
N GLU A 234 5.17 3.16 11.37
CA GLU A 234 3.85 3.28 10.78
C GLU A 234 3.89 4.30 9.65
N GLY A 235 3.12 4.10 8.58
CA GLY A 235 3.08 5.05 7.46
C GLY A 235 2.69 4.43 6.13
N HIS A 236 2.91 3.12 5.94
CA HIS A 236 2.35 2.42 4.77
C HIS A 236 0.84 2.23 4.91
N THR A 237 0.12 2.43 3.80
CA THR A 237 -1.35 2.33 3.78
C THR A 237 -1.84 0.95 3.37
N ASP A 238 -0.95 0.07 2.90
CA ASP A 238 -1.25 -1.32 2.55
C ASP A 238 -0.08 -2.25 2.90
N ALA A 239 -0.27 -3.57 2.68
CA ALA A 239 0.68 -4.62 3.00
C ALA A 239 2.08 -4.35 2.43
N LEU A 240 3.10 -4.63 3.23
CA LEU A 240 4.50 -4.53 2.81
C LEU A 240 4.89 -5.77 2.00
N TRP A 241 5.81 -5.57 1.05
CA TRP A 241 6.44 -6.63 0.26
C TRP A 241 7.95 -6.68 0.45
N VAL A 242 8.55 -5.53 0.76
CA VAL A 242 10.00 -5.39 0.80
C VAL A 242 10.45 -4.58 2.00
N VAL A 243 11.50 -5.05 2.63
CA VAL A 243 12.28 -4.35 3.65
C VAL A 243 13.74 -4.61 3.36
N VAL A 244 14.55 -3.56 3.17
CA VAL A 244 16.00 -3.70 2.92
C VAL A 244 16.80 -2.58 3.59
N TYR A 245 17.96 -2.93 4.15
CA TYR A 245 18.92 -1.94 4.66
C TYR A 245 19.83 -1.43 3.56
N SER A 246 20.23 -0.16 3.67
CA SER A 246 21.37 0.37 2.93
C SER A 246 22.68 -0.35 3.36
N PRO A 247 23.70 -0.40 2.49
CA PRO A 247 24.97 -1.09 2.81
C PRO A 247 25.69 -0.55 4.05
N ASP A 248 25.51 0.74 4.37
CA ASP A 248 26.04 1.39 5.58
C ASP A 248 25.15 1.19 6.82
N GLY A 249 23.93 0.65 6.64
CA GLY A 249 22.96 0.44 7.69
C GLY A 249 22.25 1.70 8.18
N ALA A 250 22.52 2.86 7.60
CA ALA A 250 21.92 4.12 8.06
C ALA A 250 20.48 4.30 7.60
N THR A 251 20.13 3.73 6.45
CA THR A 251 18.81 3.85 5.84
C THR A 251 18.12 2.48 5.75
N LEU A 252 16.84 2.44 6.04
CA LEU A 252 15.95 1.34 5.73
C LEU A 252 15.01 1.77 4.60
N ALA A 253 14.88 0.99 3.54
CA ALA A 253 13.88 1.17 2.51
C ALA A 253 12.80 0.10 2.64
N THR A 254 11.54 0.52 2.55
CA THR A 254 10.38 -0.36 2.62
C THR A 254 9.43 -0.07 1.47
N ALA A 255 8.80 -1.09 0.93
CA ALA A 255 7.89 -0.93 -0.20
C ALA A 255 6.75 -1.95 -0.14
N GLY A 256 5.63 -1.65 -0.79
CA GLY A 256 4.47 -2.51 -0.67
C GLY A 256 3.36 -2.31 -1.70
N ALA A 257 2.20 -2.83 -1.34
CA ALA A 257 0.99 -2.81 -2.13
C ALA A 257 0.39 -1.40 -2.26
N ASP A 258 0.79 -0.45 -1.42
CA ASP A 258 0.41 0.95 -1.53
C ASP A 258 1.15 1.70 -2.66
N ARG A 259 1.98 1.00 -3.44
CA ARG A 259 2.71 1.51 -4.62
C ARG A 259 3.78 2.54 -4.29
N THR A 260 4.14 2.68 -3.02
CA THR A 260 5.17 3.62 -2.55
C THR A 260 6.40 2.88 -2.02
N ILE A 261 7.51 3.61 -2.02
CA ILE A 261 8.71 3.22 -1.29
C ILE A 261 8.93 4.29 -0.22
N LYS A 262 9.12 3.86 1.02
CA LYS A 262 9.43 4.77 2.12
C LYS A 262 10.86 4.57 2.58
N LEU A 263 11.53 5.68 2.86
CA LEU A 263 12.90 5.69 3.38
C LEU A 263 12.87 6.16 4.84
N TRP A 264 13.52 5.36 5.70
CA TRP A 264 13.54 5.57 7.14
C TRP A 264 14.97 5.67 7.62
N THR A 265 15.21 6.53 8.60
CA THR A 265 16.47 6.51 9.35
C THR A 265 16.45 5.29 10.28
N SER A 266 17.44 4.40 10.18
CA SER A 266 17.44 3.15 10.95
C SER A 266 17.67 3.36 12.45
N SER A 267 18.33 4.45 12.85
CA SER A 267 18.69 4.75 14.25
C SER A 267 17.51 5.19 15.10
N ASP A 268 16.55 5.94 14.55
CA ASP A 268 15.41 6.53 15.26
C ASP A 268 14.05 6.15 14.65
N ALA A 269 14.07 5.27 13.63
CA ALA A 269 12.88 4.74 12.96
C ALA A 269 11.95 5.80 12.35
N LYS A 270 12.50 6.98 11.95
CA LYS A 270 11.73 8.07 11.36
C LYS A 270 11.73 8.03 9.85
N GLU A 271 10.56 8.22 9.25
CA GLU A 271 10.43 8.45 7.82
C GLU A 271 11.05 9.80 7.44
N PHE A 272 11.91 9.81 6.41
CA PHE A 272 12.46 11.04 5.87
C PHE A 272 12.17 11.26 4.39
N ALA A 273 11.63 10.25 3.69
CA ALA A 273 11.16 10.39 2.31
C ALA A 273 10.15 9.30 1.94
N THR A 274 9.21 9.68 1.07
CA THR A 274 8.35 8.76 0.31
C THR A 274 8.64 8.94 -1.17
N LEU A 275 9.01 7.84 -1.86
CA LEU A 275 9.26 7.79 -3.29
C LEU A 275 8.02 7.22 -3.97
N ALA A 276 7.32 8.05 -4.73
CA ALA A 276 6.10 7.70 -5.44
C ALA A 276 6.34 7.74 -6.96
N GLY A 277 5.73 6.83 -7.71
CA GLY A 277 5.88 6.79 -9.17
C GLY A 277 5.48 5.47 -9.80
N HIS A 278 5.45 4.37 -9.03
CA HIS A 278 4.88 3.11 -9.48
C HIS A 278 3.34 3.17 -9.53
N LYS A 279 2.76 2.46 -10.50
CA LYS A 279 1.32 2.43 -10.74
C LYS A 279 0.65 1.20 -10.12
N ASP A 280 1.43 0.22 -9.68
CA ASP A 280 0.99 -1.01 -9.04
C ASP A 280 1.97 -1.41 -7.94
N TRP A 281 1.74 -2.54 -7.26
CA TRP A 281 2.53 -3.03 -6.13
C TRP A 281 4.03 -3.02 -6.42
N VAL A 282 4.79 -2.51 -5.49
CA VAL A 282 6.25 -2.60 -5.51
C VAL A 282 6.65 -3.93 -4.87
N THR A 283 7.15 -4.84 -5.70
CA THR A 283 7.45 -6.23 -5.32
C THR A 283 8.89 -6.45 -4.89
N SER A 284 9.77 -5.54 -5.29
CA SER A 284 11.19 -5.63 -4.97
C SER A 284 11.83 -4.25 -4.84
N ALA A 285 12.84 -4.16 -3.98
CA ALA A 285 13.73 -3.01 -3.89
C ALA A 285 15.12 -3.48 -3.45
N ALA A 286 16.16 -2.86 -3.97
CA ALA A 286 17.55 -3.13 -3.59
C ALA A 286 18.39 -1.86 -3.70
N PHE A 287 19.26 -1.62 -2.71
CA PHE A 287 20.26 -0.55 -2.80
C PHE A 287 21.39 -0.92 -3.75
N SER A 288 21.95 0.09 -4.41
CA SER A 288 23.23 -0.07 -5.08
C SER A 288 24.35 -0.36 -4.07
N PRO A 289 25.44 -1.03 -4.47
CA PRO A 289 26.54 -1.39 -3.56
C PRO A 289 27.17 -0.20 -2.83
N ASP A 290 27.12 0.99 -3.42
CA ASP A 290 27.60 2.25 -2.82
C ASP A 290 26.54 2.97 -1.96
N GLY A 291 25.32 2.42 -1.90
CA GLY A 291 24.19 2.99 -1.13
C GLY A 291 23.59 4.27 -1.69
N THR A 292 24.08 4.77 -2.83
CA THR A 292 23.64 6.07 -3.37
C THR A 292 22.34 5.99 -4.15
N ARG A 293 21.99 4.80 -4.67
CA ARG A 293 20.80 4.55 -5.47
C ARG A 293 19.98 3.39 -4.92
N LEU A 294 18.70 3.39 -5.26
CA LEU A 294 17.80 2.25 -5.05
C LEU A 294 17.22 1.85 -6.41
N VAL A 295 17.11 0.55 -6.67
CA VAL A 295 16.29 0.01 -7.76
C VAL A 295 15.01 -0.55 -7.18
N SER A 296 13.91 -0.41 -7.89
CA SER A 296 12.64 -1.05 -7.54
C SER A 296 11.98 -1.69 -8.75
N GLY A 297 11.30 -2.81 -8.52
CA GLY A 297 10.47 -3.51 -9.50
C GLY A 297 9.01 -3.53 -9.06
N SER A 298 8.09 -3.48 -10.04
CA SER A 298 6.66 -3.43 -9.78
C SER A 298 5.85 -4.32 -10.72
N LEU A 299 4.65 -4.70 -10.28
CA LEU A 299 3.66 -5.38 -11.12
C LEU A 299 3.18 -4.52 -12.28
N ASP A 300 3.40 -3.18 -12.25
CA ASP A 300 3.14 -2.29 -13.38
C ASP A 300 4.08 -2.52 -14.58
N GLY A 301 5.00 -3.48 -14.47
CA GLY A 301 5.95 -3.83 -15.53
C GLY A 301 7.15 -2.89 -15.63
N THR A 302 7.31 -1.96 -14.70
CA THR A 302 8.44 -1.02 -14.70
C THR A 302 9.49 -1.36 -13.66
N VAL A 303 10.73 -0.99 -13.99
CA VAL A 303 11.86 -0.93 -13.08
C VAL A 303 12.26 0.53 -12.95
N LYS A 304 12.32 1.04 -11.75
CA LYS A 304 12.68 2.43 -11.47
C LYS A 304 13.98 2.52 -10.70
N LEU A 305 14.76 3.55 -10.98
CA LEU A 305 15.96 3.93 -10.27
C LEU A 305 15.69 5.21 -9.49
N TRP A 306 16.17 5.26 -8.26
CA TRP A 306 15.97 6.38 -7.35
C TRP A 306 17.31 6.85 -6.82
N ASP A 307 17.52 8.16 -6.77
CA ASP A 307 18.62 8.79 -6.06
C ASP A 307 18.22 9.00 -4.59
N ILE A 308 18.96 8.41 -3.69
CA ILE A 308 18.64 8.46 -2.25
C ILE A 308 18.84 9.86 -1.67
N LYS A 309 19.90 10.55 -2.11
CA LYS A 309 20.20 11.92 -1.63
C LYS A 309 19.22 12.95 -2.20
N ALA A 310 18.95 12.86 -3.49
CA ALA A 310 18.00 13.74 -4.16
C ALA A 310 16.54 13.39 -3.85
N LYS A 311 16.26 12.19 -3.33
CA LYS A 311 14.91 11.66 -3.06
C LYS A 311 14.04 11.67 -4.31
N GLY A 312 14.63 11.41 -5.46
CA GLY A 312 13.99 11.54 -6.77
C GLY A 312 14.24 10.35 -7.69
N GLU A 313 13.31 10.17 -8.65
CA GLU A 313 13.45 9.15 -9.69
C GLU A 313 14.55 9.56 -10.67
N GLN A 314 15.43 8.61 -10.99
CA GLN A 314 16.40 8.73 -12.08
C GLN A 314 15.85 8.05 -13.34
N GLN A 315 16.45 8.34 -14.50
CA GLN A 315 16.12 7.61 -15.71
C GLN A 315 16.36 6.11 -15.51
N GLY A 316 15.29 5.34 -15.52
CA GLY A 316 15.31 3.88 -15.38
C GLY A 316 15.55 3.18 -16.71
N PRO A 317 15.70 1.86 -16.70
CA PRO A 317 15.73 1.05 -17.91
C PRO A 317 14.34 1.02 -18.59
N GLU A 318 14.32 0.58 -19.85
CA GLU A 318 13.06 0.35 -20.57
C GLU A 318 12.15 -0.62 -19.80
N PRO A 319 10.81 -0.41 -19.83
CA PRO A 319 9.84 -1.28 -19.18
C PRO A 319 10.04 -2.75 -19.54
N ALA A 320 9.81 -3.62 -18.59
CA ALA A 320 10.03 -5.06 -18.75
C ALA A 320 8.99 -5.73 -19.67
N LYS A 321 7.93 -5.05 -20.07
CA LYS A 321 6.75 -5.57 -20.82
C LYS A 321 6.01 -6.71 -20.10
N ALA A 322 6.32 -6.92 -18.83
CA ALA A 322 5.80 -8.00 -18.00
C ALA A 322 5.93 -7.59 -16.53
N SER A 323 5.05 -8.06 -15.65
CA SER A 323 5.12 -7.81 -14.21
C SER A 323 6.50 -8.18 -13.66
N VAL A 324 7.16 -7.24 -13.01
CA VAL A 324 8.48 -7.44 -12.40
C VAL A 324 8.29 -7.99 -10.99
N TRP A 325 8.97 -9.10 -10.67
CA TRP A 325 8.96 -9.70 -9.36
C TRP A 325 10.21 -9.41 -8.55
N CYS A 326 11.36 -9.34 -9.21
CA CYS A 326 12.61 -8.95 -8.57
C CYS A 326 13.44 -8.03 -9.46
N ALA A 327 14.13 -7.09 -8.82
CA ALA A 327 15.13 -6.25 -9.42
C ALA A 327 16.25 -6.05 -8.43
N THR A 328 17.51 -6.29 -8.82
CA THR A 328 18.66 -6.15 -7.95
C THR A 328 19.89 -5.68 -8.72
N PHE A 329 20.80 -4.98 -8.04
CA PHE A 329 22.08 -4.59 -8.60
C PHE A 329 23.06 -5.77 -8.58
N ALA A 330 23.83 -5.88 -9.63
CA ALA A 330 25.08 -6.62 -9.54
C ALA A 330 26.10 -5.84 -8.67
N PRO A 331 27.09 -6.51 -8.10
CA PRO A 331 28.11 -5.87 -7.25
C PRO A 331 28.93 -4.79 -7.94
N ASP A 332 28.93 -4.72 -9.27
CA ASP A 332 29.56 -3.65 -10.06
C ASP A 332 28.80 -2.30 -9.97
N GLY A 333 27.58 -2.32 -9.43
CA GLY A 333 26.68 -1.15 -9.35
C GLY A 333 26.24 -0.60 -10.70
N LYS A 334 26.56 -1.28 -11.81
CA LYS A 334 26.29 -0.84 -13.19
C LYS A 334 25.32 -1.79 -13.90
N THR A 335 25.27 -3.03 -13.50
CA THR A 335 24.39 -4.04 -14.07
C THR A 335 23.22 -4.30 -13.15
N LEU A 336 22.00 -4.43 -13.70
CA LEU A 336 20.81 -4.88 -13.00
C LEU A 336 20.41 -6.26 -13.48
N PHE A 337 19.99 -7.11 -12.58
CA PHE A 337 19.18 -8.26 -12.90
C PHE A 337 17.70 -7.91 -12.67
N VAL A 338 16.84 -8.26 -13.64
CA VAL A 338 15.39 -8.06 -13.57
C VAL A 338 14.70 -9.38 -13.87
N GLY A 339 13.98 -9.89 -12.91
CA GLY A 339 13.15 -11.10 -13.00
C GLY A 339 11.67 -10.76 -13.16
N SER A 340 11.00 -11.49 -14.03
CA SER A 340 9.59 -11.31 -14.36
C SER A 340 8.89 -12.67 -14.52
N HIS A 341 7.58 -12.64 -14.78
CA HIS A 341 6.83 -13.87 -15.09
C HIS A 341 7.16 -14.47 -16.48
N VAL A 342 7.93 -13.80 -17.30
CA VAL A 342 8.38 -14.28 -18.62
C VAL A 342 9.89 -14.54 -18.67
N GLY A 343 10.56 -14.56 -17.53
CA GLY A 343 11.99 -14.84 -17.42
C GLY A 343 12.81 -13.73 -16.79
N GLY A 344 14.14 -13.81 -16.94
CA GLY A 344 15.09 -12.87 -16.36
C GLY A 344 15.98 -12.19 -17.41
N ARG A 345 16.39 -10.95 -17.13
CA ARG A 345 17.24 -10.14 -18.01
C ARG A 345 18.34 -9.43 -17.22
N LEU A 346 19.53 -9.38 -17.82
CA LEU A 346 20.62 -8.51 -17.39
C LEU A 346 20.54 -7.19 -18.16
N ILE A 347 20.54 -6.07 -17.45
CA ILE A 347 20.35 -4.74 -18.04
C ILE A 347 21.46 -3.83 -17.52
N GLN A 348 22.12 -3.10 -18.40
CA GLN A 348 23.04 -2.04 -17.98
C GLN A 348 22.25 -0.84 -17.46
N THR A 349 22.64 -0.31 -16.30
CA THR A 349 22.04 0.90 -15.78
C THR A 349 22.38 2.08 -16.69
N PRO A 350 21.42 2.91 -17.09
CA PRO A 350 21.71 4.15 -17.79
C PRO A 350 22.61 5.05 -16.93
N VAL A 351 23.40 5.90 -17.59
CA VAL A 351 24.18 6.93 -16.89
C VAL A 351 23.20 7.76 -16.04
N ALA A 352 23.53 7.94 -14.77
CA ALA A 352 22.68 8.61 -13.80
C ALA A 352 22.30 10.03 -14.29
N LYS A 353 21.10 10.17 -14.79
CA LYS A 353 20.47 11.45 -15.09
C LYS A 353 19.20 11.54 -14.26
N LEU A 354 19.15 12.51 -13.35
CA LEU A 354 17.92 12.80 -12.64
C LEU A 354 16.83 13.13 -13.66
N LEU A 355 15.74 12.41 -13.61
CA LEU A 355 14.55 12.85 -14.31
C LEU A 355 14.08 14.16 -13.65
N PRO A 356 13.56 15.12 -14.40
CA PRO A 356 12.84 16.21 -13.78
C PRO A 356 11.81 15.58 -12.84
N PRO A 357 11.62 16.12 -11.63
CA PRO A 357 10.59 15.62 -10.74
C PRO A 357 9.33 15.46 -11.58
N PRO A 358 8.57 14.36 -11.41
CA PRO A 358 7.29 14.24 -12.09
C PRO A 358 6.57 15.58 -11.88
N PRO A 359 5.91 16.14 -12.90
CA PRO A 359 5.19 17.40 -12.73
C PRO A 359 4.44 17.23 -11.41
N PRO A 360 4.57 18.19 -10.47
CA PRO A 360 3.89 18.06 -9.19
C PRO A 360 2.47 17.63 -9.55
N PRO A 361 1.88 16.65 -8.84
CA PRO A 361 0.48 16.34 -9.04
C PRO A 361 -0.19 17.69 -9.16
N PRO A 362 -1.05 17.93 -10.18
CA PRO A 362 -1.60 19.26 -10.47
C PRO A 362 -1.89 19.88 -9.14
N PRO A 363 -1.34 21.06 -8.83
CA PRO A 363 -1.19 21.53 -7.46
C PRO A 363 -2.50 21.20 -6.77
N THR A 364 -2.47 20.33 -5.75
CA THR A 364 -3.56 20.36 -4.76
C THR A 364 -3.74 21.83 -4.57
N PRO A 365 -4.86 22.44 -5.01
CA PRO A 365 -4.98 23.88 -5.13
C PRO A 365 -4.36 24.44 -3.87
N THR A 366 -3.24 25.15 -4.03
CA THR A 366 -2.48 25.73 -2.92
C THR A 366 -3.55 26.33 -2.05
N PRO A 367 -3.65 26.00 -0.76
CA PRO A 367 -4.61 26.70 0.06
C PRO A 367 -4.30 28.17 -0.23
N PRO A 368 -5.25 28.95 -0.74
CA PRO A 368 -5.02 30.33 -1.06
C PRO A 368 -4.36 30.94 0.19
N PRO A 369 -3.42 31.90 0.06
CA PRO A 369 -2.83 32.58 1.22
C PRO A 369 -3.98 32.93 2.14
N PRO A 370 -3.83 32.80 3.50
CA PRO A 370 -4.96 32.82 4.40
C PRO A 370 -5.83 34.03 4.06
N ALA A 371 -6.74 33.77 3.16
CA ALA A 371 -7.83 34.68 2.88
C ALA A 371 -8.63 34.65 4.17
N VAL A 372 -8.84 35.79 4.74
CA VAL A 372 -9.89 36.10 5.70
C VAL A 372 -10.98 35.06 5.58
N SER A 373 -11.13 34.20 6.62
CA SER A 373 -12.02 33.03 6.68
C SER A 373 -13.17 33.10 5.69
N PRO A 374 -13.19 32.27 4.63
CA PRO A 374 -14.46 31.90 4.06
C PRO A 374 -15.12 30.94 5.05
N ALA A 375 -16.39 31.11 5.25
CA ALA A 375 -17.27 30.24 6.04
C ALA A 375 -16.85 28.77 5.88
N ALA A 376 -16.78 28.05 7.03
CA ALA A 376 -16.40 26.66 7.16
C ALA A 376 -16.80 25.84 5.94
N SER A 377 -15.83 25.27 5.22
CA SER A 377 -16.10 24.36 4.10
C SER A 377 -17.01 23.25 4.62
N GLU A 378 -18.15 23.06 3.96
CA GLU A 378 -19.15 22.04 4.28
C GLU A 378 -18.53 20.65 4.15
N ALA A 379 -17.89 20.16 5.21
CA ALA A 379 -17.23 18.87 5.23
C ALA A 379 -18.29 17.76 5.39
N TRP A 380 -18.33 16.81 4.45
CA TRP A 380 -19.15 15.61 4.53
C TRP A 380 -18.64 14.68 5.62
N ALA A 381 -19.51 14.26 6.53
CA ALA A 381 -19.18 13.24 7.53
C ALA A 381 -19.65 11.86 7.03
N VAL A 382 -18.73 10.91 6.95
CA VAL A 382 -19.02 9.53 6.52
C VAL A 382 -19.87 8.85 7.59
N LEU A 383 -20.94 8.17 7.16
CA LEU A 383 -21.72 7.27 7.99
C LEU A 383 -21.15 5.85 7.89
N VAL A 384 -20.90 5.23 9.02
CA VAL A 384 -20.54 3.81 9.08
C VAL A 384 -21.80 3.02 9.41
N PRO A 385 -22.40 2.30 8.44
CA PRO A 385 -23.59 1.50 8.71
C PRO A 385 -23.27 0.39 9.73
N THR A 386 -24.21 0.14 10.63
CA THR A 386 -24.12 -0.93 11.63
C THR A 386 -24.78 -2.23 11.18
N GLN A 387 -25.65 -2.13 10.17
CA GLN A 387 -26.40 -3.26 9.60
C GLN A 387 -26.55 -3.08 8.10
N PHE A 388 -26.52 -4.20 7.38
CA PHE A 388 -26.88 -4.30 5.97
C PHE A 388 -27.84 -5.49 5.79
N GLN A 389 -28.92 -5.29 5.06
CA GLN A 389 -29.86 -6.33 4.66
C GLN A 389 -30.20 -6.18 3.18
N SER A 390 -30.41 -7.29 2.50
CA SER A 390 -30.82 -7.38 1.10
C SER A 390 -32.05 -8.26 0.99
N MET A 391 -33.06 -7.83 0.29
CA MET A 391 -34.26 -8.64 0.04
C MET A 391 -33.96 -9.83 -0.87
N ALA A 392 -33.06 -9.68 -1.83
CA ALA A 392 -32.61 -10.75 -2.73
C ALA A 392 -31.52 -11.64 -2.12
N LYS A 393 -31.22 -11.53 -0.82
CA LYS A 393 -30.21 -12.31 -0.08
C LYS A 393 -28.77 -12.09 -0.57
N ALA A 394 -28.46 -10.92 -1.12
CA ALA A 394 -27.07 -10.51 -1.33
C ALA A 394 -26.38 -10.27 0.02
N THR A 395 -25.07 -10.40 0.07
CA THR A 395 -24.26 -10.18 1.27
C THR A 395 -23.54 -8.84 1.16
N GLY A 396 -23.70 -7.97 2.17
CA GLY A 396 -22.99 -6.70 2.28
C GLY A 396 -21.91 -6.76 3.34
N ALA A 397 -20.66 -6.50 2.97
CA ALA A 397 -19.54 -6.31 3.89
C ALA A 397 -19.37 -4.82 4.15
N ILE A 398 -19.37 -4.41 5.43
CA ILE A 398 -19.20 -3.03 5.87
C ILE A 398 -17.78 -2.87 6.40
N ALA A 399 -16.98 -1.99 5.79
CA ALA A 399 -15.63 -1.67 6.24
C ALA A 399 -15.64 -0.55 7.30
N ALA A 400 -14.55 -0.45 8.07
CA ALA A 400 -14.42 0.56 9.13
C ALA A 400 -14.49 2.02 8.61
N ASP A 401 -14.15 2.24 7.34
CA ASP A 401 -14.25 3.53 6.66
C ASP A 401 -15.66 3.82 6.10
N GLY A 402 -16.65 3.00 6.42
CA GLY A 402 -18.03 3.13 5.96
C GLY A 402 -18.31 2.58 4.55
N THR A 403 -17.31 2.02 3.87
CA THR A 403 -17.49 1.40 2.55
C THR A 403 -18.33 0.12 2.68
N VAL A 404 -19.37 0.01 1.87
CA VAL A 404 -20.21 -1.19 1.74
C VAL A 404 -19.88 -1.87 0.43
N THR A 405 -19.49 -3.15 0.48
CA THR A 405 -19.24 -3.99 -0.71
C THR A 405 -20.27 -5.11 -0.75
N VAL A 406 -21.00 -5.24 -1.85
CA VAL A 406 -22.10 -6.21 -2.00
C VAL A 406 -21.69 -7.32 -2.95
N THR A 407 -21.91 -8.56 -2.51
CA THR A 407 -21.61 -9.79 -3.25
C THR A 407 -22.80 -10.75 -3.21
N GLY A 408 -22.73 -11.87 -3.93
CA GLY A 408 -23.75 -12.93 -3.92
C GLY A 408 -24.80 -12.75 -5.02
N ASN A 409 -26.06 -12.99 -4.70
CA ASN A 409 -27.14 -13.09 -5.69
C ASN A 409 -27.32 -11.80 -6.51
N LEU A 410 -27.52 -11.96 -7.82
CA LEU A 410 -27.85 -10.88 -8.76
C LEU A 410 -29.35 -10.97 -9.07
N ALA A 411 -30.13 -10.01 -8.59
CA ALA A 411 -31.56 -9.89 -8.85
C ALA A 411 -31.98 -8.45 -8.58
N LYS A 412 -33.18 -8.09 -8.95
CA LYS A 412 -33.84 -6.90 -8.40
C LYS A 412 -33.76 -6.93 -6.88
N ASP A 413 -33.26 -5.90 -6.27
CA ASP A 413 -32.95 -5.91 -4.84
C ASP A 413 -33.34 -4.59 -4.15
N THR A 414 -33.56 -4.69 -2.87
CA THR A 414 -33.70 -3.55 -1.96
C THR A 414 -32.66 -3.72 -0.87
N TYR A 415 -31.71 -2.79 -0.79
CA TYR A 415 -30.76 -2.75 0.31
C TYR A 415 -31.31 -1.87 1.42
N THR A 416 -31.30 -2.39 2.64
CA THR A 416 -31.61 -1.63 3.84
C THR A 416 -30.37 -1.53 4.70
N LEU A 417 -29.97 -0.29 5.09
CA LEU A 417 -28.83 -0.03 5.94
C LEU A 417 -29.26 0.77 7.16
N LYS A 418 -28.69 0.47 8.33
CA LYS A 418 -28.87 1.29 9.53
C LYS A 418 -27.58 1.99 9.89
N ALA A 419 -27.67 3.27 10.25
CA ALA A 419 -26.55 4.07 10.75
C ALA A 419 -27.02 5.01 11.86
N VAL A 420 -26.10 5.56 12.63
CA VAL A 420 -26.40 6.54 13.69
C VAL A 420 -25.83 7.89 13.28
N VAL A 421 -26.63 8.93 13.44
CA VAL A 421 -26.17 10.31 13.23
C VAL A 421 -25.10 10.62 14.29
N PRO A 422 -23.91 11.08 13.91
CA PRO A 422 -22.85 11.42 14.86
C PRO A 422 -23.31 12.46 15.88
N ALA A 423 -22.75 12.39 17.10
CA ALA A 423 -23.06 13.33 18.16
C ALA A 423 -22.74 14.78 17.73
N GLY A 424 -23.66 15.71 18.02
CA GLY A 424 -23.49 17.13 17.69
C GLY A 424 -23.74 17.49 16.22
N VAL A 425 -24.17 16.55 15.38
CA VAL A 425 -24.45 16.77 13.96
C VAL A 425 -25.96 16.75 13.71
N GLU A 426 -26.48 17.80 13.08
CA GLU A 426 -27.82 17.82 12.46
C GLU A 426 -27.64 17.76 10.94
N PRO A 427 -28.10 16.72 10.23
CA PRO A 427 -27.94 16.58 8.79
C PRO A 427 -28.81 17.59 8.01
N LYS A 428 -28.24 18.21 6.95
CA LYS A 428 -28.98 18.99 5.95
C LYS A 428 -29.10 18.30 4.60
N ALA A 429 -28.21 17.32 4.33
CA ALA A 429 -28.24 16.51 3.11
C ALA A 429 -27.60 15.15 3.35
N PHE A 430 -27.95 14.17 2.51
CA PHE A 430 -27.27 12.88 2.39
C PHE A 430 -26.50 12.80 1.08
N ARG A 431 -25.42 12.00 1.07
CA ARG A 431 -24.67 11.68 -0.14
C ARG A 431 -24.49 10.17 -0.26
N LEU A 432 -24.78 9.66 -1.45
CA LEU A 432 -24.47 8.31 -1.88
C LEU A 432 -23.29 8.39 -2.85
N GLU A 433 -22.18 7.74 -2.52
CA GLU A 433 -21.00 7.62 -3.36
C GLU A 433 -20.96 6.21 -3.92
N ALA A 434 -21.15 6.05 -5.22
CA ALA A 434 -21.00 4.80 -5.94
C ALA A 434 -19.53 4.65 -6.35
N LEU A 435 -18.85 3.61 -5.85
CA LEU A 435 -17.40 3.46 -5.91
C LEU A 435 -17.01 2.37 -6.91
N PRO A 436 -16.02 2.61 -7.80
CA PRO A 436 -15.50 1.58 -8.67
C PRO A 436 -14.76 0.51 -7.85
N ASP A 437 -14.80 -0.74 -8.35
CA ASP A 437 -14.05 -1.84 -7.75
C ASP A 437 -13.58 -2.81 -8.81
N ALA A 438 -12.30 -3.21 -8.75
CA ALA A 438 -11.70 -4.14 -9.70
C ALA A 438 -12.35 -5.53 -9.69
N SER A 439 -13.06 -5.90 -8.62
CA SER A 439 -13.80 -7.17 -8.51
C SER A 439 -15.20 -7.12 -9.15
N LEU A 440 -15.68 -5.92 -9.52
CA LEU A 440 -16.97 -5.72 -10.15
C LEU A 440 -16.87 -5.69 -11.68
N PRO A 441 -17.95 -6.04 -12.41
CA PRO A 441 -17.95 -6.01 -13.86
C PRO A 441 -17.53 -4.64 -14.42
N ALA A 442 -16.72 -4.62 -15.47
CA ALA A 442 -16.17 -3.41 -16.09
C ALA A 442 -15.51 -2.43 -15.08
N GLN A 443 -15.05 -2.93 -13.93
CA GLN A 443 -14.52 -2.14 -12.80
C GLN A 443 -15.48 -1.06 -12.31
N GLY A 444 -16.76 -1.20 -12.59
CA GLY A 444 -17.80 -0.21 -12.26
C GLY A 444 -18.27 -0.29 -10.82
N PRO A 445 -19.07 0.70 -10.37
CA PRO A 445 -19.70 0.67 -9.07
C PRO A 445 -20.88 -0.29 -8.98
N GLY A 446 -21.41 -0.73 -10.13
CA GLY A 446 -22.55 -1.62 -10.24
C GLY A 446 -22.16 -3.08 -10.55
N ARG A 447 -23.13 -3.97 -10.36
CA ARG A 447 -22.97 -5.43 -10.51
C ARG A 447 -23.45 -5.96 -11.87
N ALA A 448 -24.05 -5.11 -12.72
CA ALA A 448 -24.39 -5.44 -14.10
C ALA A 448 -23.13 -5.71 -14.93
N GLY A 449 -23.24 -6.52 -16.00
CA GLY A 449 -22.11 -6.91 -16.86
C GLY A 449 -21.28 -5.74 -17.40
N GLY A 450 -21.88 -4.56 -17.59
CA GLY A 450 -21.22 -3.31 -17.98
C GLY A 450 -20.77 -2.44 -16.79
N GLY A 451 -20.84 -2.93 -15.54
CA GLY A 451 -20.45 -2.17 -14.35
C GLY A 451 -21.46 -1.08 -13.92
N ASN A 452 -22.60 -0.97 -14.58
CA ASN A 452 -23.65 -0.02 -14.29
C ASN A 452 -24.57 -0.47 -13.13
N PHE A 453 -25.31 0.47 -12.56
CA PHE A 453 -26.38 0.24 -11.59
C PHE A 453 -27.56 1.17 -11.89
N VAL A 454 -28.71 0.88 -11.27
CA VAL A 454 -29.86 1.79 -11.24
C VAL A 454 -30.42 1.81 -9.82
N VAL A 455 -30.34 2.96 -9.15
CA VAL A 455 -31.04 3.20 -7.88
C VAL A 455 -32.40 3.82 -8.21
N SER A 456 -33.44 3.00 -8.21
CA SER A 456 -34.81 3.42 -8.55
C SER A 456 -35.46 4.25 -7.44
N HIS A 457 -35.07 4.02 -6.18
CA HIS A 457 -35.53 4.82 -5.06
C HIS A 457 -34.49 4.91 -3.96
N PHE A 458 -34.27 6.12 -3.42
CA PHE A 458 -33.41 6.42 -2.29
C PHE A 458 -34.27 6.95 -1.14
N GLY A 459 -34.59 6.09 -0.18
CA GLY A 459 -35.41 6.42 0.98
C GLY A 459 -34.62 6.51 2.28
N VAL A 460 -35.00 7.36 3.18
CA VAL A 460 -34.44 7.45 4.53
C VAL A 460 -35.55 7.57 5.56
N LEU A 461 -35.53 6.70 6.56
CA LEU A 461 -36.38 6.82 7.75
C LEU A 461 -35.49 7.23 8.93
N PHE A 462 -35.98 8.01 9.86
CA PHE A 462 -35.27 8.36 11.07
C PHE A 462 -36.15 8.22 12.32
N GLY A 463 -35.51 7.90 13.45
CA GLY A 463 -36.17 7.80 14.76
C GLY A 463 -35.17 8.12 15.89
N PRO A 464 -35.69 8.44 17.10
CA PRO A 464 -34.85 8.67 18.28
C PRO A 464 -34.14 7.38 18.68
N PRO A 465 -32.92 7.47 19.26
CA PRO A 465 -32.20 6.30 19.73
C PRO A 465 -32.94 5.56 20.82
N GLY A 466 -33.13 4.24 20.65
CA GLY A 466 -33.78 3.38 21.67
C GLY A 466 -35.31 3.58 21.86
N SER A 467 -35.95 4.33 21.01
CA SER A 467 -37.40 4.53 21.10
C SER A 467 -38.18 3.48 20.30
N ASN A 468 -39.39 3.15 20.79
CA ASN A 468 -40.38 2.34 20.08
C ASN A 468 -41.31 3.18 19.17
N GLU A 469 -40.98 4.45 18.96
CA GLU A 469 -41.77 5.32 18.08
C GLU A 469 -41.64 4.87 16.62
N THR A 470 -42.71 5.03 15.86
CA THR A 470 -42.72 4.75 14.43
C THR A 470 -41.71 5.67 13.73
N PRO A 471 -40.71 5.13 13.01
CA PRO A 471 -39.74 5.93 12.27
C PRO A 471 -40.44 6.86 11.27
N LYS A 472 -39.93 8.08 11.16
CA LYS A 472 -40.48 9.11 10.25
C LYS A 472 -39.68 9.12 8.95
N ALA A 473 -40.37 9.26 7.81
CA ALA A 473 -39.73 9.42 6.53
C ALA A 473 -39.08 10.79 6.39
N VAL A 474 -37.87 10.83 5.86
CA VAL A 474 -37.18 12.05 5.45
C VAL A 474 -37.77 12.51 4.12
N LYS A 475 -38.24 13.74 4.07
CA LYS A 475 -38.64 14.38 2.82
C LYS A 475 -37.42 15.06 2.21
N PHE A 476 -37.24 14.90 0.91
CA PHE A 476 -36.22 15.56 0.14
C PHE A 476 -36.75 16.78 -0.60
N SER A 477 -35.98 17.85 -0.67
CA SER A 477 -36.28 19.07 -1.43
C SER A 477 -35.60 19.08 -2.81
N GLY A 478 -34.64 18.21 -3.04
CA GLY A 478 -33.94 18.09 -4.30
C GLY A 478 -32.87 17.01 -4.28
N ALA A 479 -32.39 16.67 -5.47
CA ALA A 479 -31.27 15.76 -5.66
C ALA A 479 -30.36 16.27 -6.78
N LYS A 480 -29.03 16.00 -6.69
CA LYS A 480 -28.01 16.37 -7.67
C LYS A 480 -26.99 15.24 -7.77
N ALA A 481 -26.48 14.99 -8.97
CA ALA A 481 -25.39 14.06 -9.19
C ALA A 481 -24.28 14.70 -10.02
N ASP A 482 -23.05 14.15 -9.89
CA ASP A 482 -21.92 14.53 -10.73
C ASP A 482 -22.03 14.00 -12.17
N PHE A 483 -22.76 12.88 -12.34
CA PHE A 483 -23.06 12.28 -13.63
C PHE A 483 -24.43 11.61 -13.61
N GLU A 484 -25.14 11.68 -14.72
CA GLU A 484 -26.45 11.06 -14.94
C GLU A 484 -26.50 10.43 -16.34
N GLN A 485 -26.88 9.18 -16.40
CA GLN A 485 -27.13 8.50 -17.68
C GLN A 485 -28.42 9.07 -18.31
N GLY A 486 -28.42 9.26 -19.63
CA GLY A 486 -29.59 9.73 -20.36
C GLY A 486 -30.84 8.91 -20.05
N GLY A 487 -31.91 9.56 -19.59
CA GLY A 487 -33.15 8.94 -19.14
C GLY A 487 -33.17 8.45 -17.68
N TYR A 488 -32.04 8.53 -16.95
CA TYR A 488 -31.91 8.08 -15.56
C TYR A 488 -31.23 9.15 -14.70
N GLY A 489 -31.92 10.26 -14.52
CA GLY A 489 -31.47 11.37 -13.69
C GLY A 489 -31.71 11.09 -12.20
N VAL A 490 -30.85 11.65 -11.33
CA VAL A 490 -30.89 11.41 -9.88
C VAL A 490 -32.19 11.86 -9.23
N ALA A 491 -32.91 12.83 -9.80
CA ALA A 491 -34.26 13.24 -9.33
C ALA A 491 -35.27 12.08 -9.39
N GLY A 492 -35.09 11.14 -10.31
CA GLY A 492 -35.89 9.91 -10.39
C GLY A 492 -35.65 8.93 -9.24
N ALA A 493 -34.57 9.09 -8.47
CA ALA A 493 -34.37 8.27 -7.27
C ALA A 493 -35.17 8.75 -6.04
N ILE A 494 -35.88 9.86 -6.15
CA ILE A 494 -36.72 10.42 -5.07
C ILE A 494 -38.14 10.78 -5.54
N ASP A 495 -38.59 10.27 -6.68
CA ASP A 495 -39.94 10.58 -7.26
C ASP A 495 -40.95 9.46 -7.05
N ASP A 496 -40.62 8.43 -6.27
CA ASP A 496 -41.44 7.25 -5.94
C ASP A 496 -41.93 6.43 -7.15
N LYS A 497 -41.25 6.55 -8.32
CA LYS A 497 -41.56 5.77 -9.51
C LYS A 497 -40.50 4.69 -9.76
N PRO A 498 -40.89 3.40 -9.80
CA PRO A 498 -39.91 2.31 -9.92
C PRO A 498 -39.23 2.23 -11.30
N GLU A 499 -39.74 2.88 -12.32
CA GLU A 499 -39.21 2.93 -13.68
C GLU A 499 -38.18 4.05 -13.90
N THR A 500 -38.07 4.98 -12.96
CA THR A 500 -37.09 6.06 -12.95
C THR A 500 -35.91 5.71 -12.03
N GLY A 501 -34.93 6.59 -11.89
CA GLY A 501 -33.80 6.37 -10.98
C GLY A 501 -32.52 6.99 -11.44
N TRP A 502 -31.47 6.82 -10.65
CA TRP A 502 -30.11 7.27 -10.94
C TRP A 502 -29.23 6.13 -11.47
N ALA A 503 -28.58 6.36 -12.62
CA ALA A 503 -27.67 5.41 -13.25
C ALA A 503 -26.43 6.13 -13.83
N VAL A 504 -25.35 5.34 -14.06
CA VAL A 504 -24.03 5.86 -14.52
C VAL A 504 -23.49 5.14 -15.76
N GLY A 505 -24.37 4.51 -16.56
CA GLY A 505 -23.98 3.83 -17.80
C GLY A 505 -23.23 4.75 -18.75
N GLY A 506 -22.08 4.29 -19.26
CA GLY A 506 -21.16 5.07 -20.10
C GLY A 506 -20.00 5.70 -19.35
N GLU A 507 -20.06 5.87 -18.02
CA GLU A 507 -18.99 6.38 -17.14
C GLU A 507 -18.65 5.38 -16.01
N THR A 508 -18.95 4.11 -16.20
CA THR A 508 -18.59 3.03 -15.27
C THR A 508 -17.06 2.94 -15.13
N GLY A 509 -16.53 2.57 -14.02
CA GLY A 509 -15.07 2.56 -13.76
C GLY A 509 -14.55 3.83 -13.07
N LYS A 510 -15.42 4.79 -12.80
CA LYS A 510 -15.16 5.99 -11.98
C LYS A 510 -16.07 6.01 -10.76
N ALA A 511 -15.66 6.77 -9.74
CA ALA A 511 -16.54 7.07 -8.61
C ALA A 511 -17.54 8.13 -9.03
N HIS A 512 -18.81 7.95 -8.63
CA HIS A 512 -19.89 8.91 -8.87
C HIS A 512 -20.62 9.24 -7.58
N THR A 513 -21.15 10.45 -7.49
CA THR A 513 -21.83 10.94 -6.29
C THR A 513 -23.22 11.45 -6.59
N ALA A 514 -24.19 11.06 -5.75
CA ALA A 514 -25.50 11.65 -5.69
C ALA A 514 -25.73 12.30 -4.32
N THR A 515 -26.26 13.51 -4.31
CA THR A 515 -26.59 14.29 -3.11
C THR A 515 -28.08 14.51 -3.05
N PHE A 516 -28.68 14.33 -1.87
CA PHE A 516 -30.11 14.43 -1.60
C PHE A 516 -30.31 15.47 -0.50
N ASP A 517 -30.85 16.64 -0.86
CA ASP A 517 -31.09 17.75 0.05
C ASP A 517 -32.31 17.47 0.90
N ILE A 518 -32.18 17.54 2.23
CA ILE A 518 -33.30 17.35 3.18
C ILE A 518 -34.23 18.58 3.13
N ALA A 519 -35.52 18.33 3.13
CA ALA A 519 -36.49 19.42 3.12
C ALA A 519 -36.34 20.32 4.38
N PRO A 520 -36.49 21.66 4.27
CA PRO A 520 -36.18 22.60 5.34
C PRO A 520 -37.04 22.43 6.62
N ASP A 521 -38.18 21.78 6.51
CA ASP A 521 -39.09 21.47 7.60
C ASP A 521 -38.75 20.18 8.36
N VAL A 522 -37.79 19.37 7.86
CA VAL A 522 -37.36 18.12 8.48
C VAL A 522 -36.16 18.38 9.39
N ARG A 523 -36.25 17.90 10.63
CA ARG A 523 -35.14 17.92 11.60
C ARG A 523 -34.79 16.52 12.03
N ILE A 524 -33.54 16.13 11.87
CA ILE A 524 -32.99 14.84 12.29
C ILE A 524 -32.05 15.12 13.44
N PRO A 525 -32.38 14.71 14.68
CA PRO A 525 -31.52 15.02 15.83
C PRO A 525 -30.23 14.24 15.81
N ALA A 526 -29.16 14.82 16.40
CA ALA A 526 -27.93 14.14 16.67
C ALA A 526 -28.16 12.86 17.51
N GLY A 527 -27.48 11.78 17.19
CA GLY A 527 -27.66 10.48 17.81
C GLY A 527 -28.90 9.70 17.32
N GLY A 528 -29.71 10.29 16.43
CA GLY A 528 -30.85 9.61 15.80
C GLY A 528 -30.43 8.41 14.97
N VAL A 529 -31.27 7.38 14.92
CA VAL A 529 -31.04 6.19 14.09
C VAL A 529 -31.64 6.45 12.70
N LEU A 530 -30.83 6.25 11.68
CA LEU A 530 -31.18 6.32 10.26
C LEU A 530 -31.37 4.91 9.70
N ALA A 531 -32.40 4.71 8.90
CA ALA A 531 -32.57 3.53 8.07
C ALA A 531 -32.66 3.97 6.60
N PHE A 532 -31.64 3.65 5.83
CA PHE A 532 -31.58 3.91 4.40
C PHE A 532 -32.20 2.76 3.63
N THR A 533 -32.94 3.07 2.59
CA THR A 533 -33.50 2.12 1.62
C THR A 533 -33.00 2.50 0.24
N LEU A 534 -32.34 1.55 -0.44
CA LEU A 534 -31.87 1.68 -1.82
C LEU A 534 -32.61 0.65 -2.67
N ASP A 535 -33.68 1.07 -3.35
CA ASP A 535 -34.41 0.19 -4.26
C ASP A 535 -33.75 0.16 -5.62
N GLN A 536 -33.63 -1.03 -6.19
CA GLN A 536 -32.93 -1.31 -7.43
C GLN A 536 -33.79 -2.26 -8.26
N GLN A 537 -34.86 -1.69 -8.83
CA GLN A 537 -35.95 -2.44 -9.46
C GLN A 537 -35.92 -2.42 -10.99
N TYR A 538 -34.75 -2.13 -11.58
CA TYR A 538 -34.58 -2.10 -13.03
C TYR A 538 -35.02 -3.40 -13.72
N ALA A 539 -35.56 -3.31 -14.93
CA ALA A 539 -36.33 -4.39 -15.57
C ALA A 539 -35.57 -5.71 -15.72
N ASP A 540 -34.26 -5.71 -16.02
CA ASP A 540 -33.44 -6.91 -16.19
C ASP A 540 -32.92 -7.55 -14.89
N GLY A 541 -33.11 -6.89 -13.74
CA GLY A 541 -32.76 -7.40 -12.43
C GLY A 541 -31.27 -7.42 -12.06
N ASN A 542 -30.38 -6.98 -12.94
CA ASN A 542 -28.91 -7.10 -12.71
C ASN A 542 -28.23 -5.78 -12.31
N HIS A 543 -28.92 -4.65 -12.46
CA HIS A 543 -28.36 -3.33 -12.25
C HIS A 543 -28.39 -2.91 -10.79
N THR A 544 -27.64 -3.61 -9.93
CA THR A 544 -27.54 -3.30 -8.50
C THR A 544 -26.18 -2.72 -8.12
N LEU A 545 -26.14 -1.88 -7.06
CA LEU A 545 -24.90 -1.34 -6.51
C LEU A 545 -24.01 -2.45 -5.96
N GLY A 546 -22.72 -2.41 -6.32
CA GLY A 546 -21.71 -3.36 -5.85
C GLY A 546 -20.84 -2.78 -4.75
N LYS A 547 -20.50 -1.48 -4.84
CA LYS A 547 -19.66 -0.82 -3.84
C LYS A 547 -20.07 0.64 -3.67
N PHE A 548 -20.26 1.07 -2.43
CA PHE A 548 -20.74 2.43 -2.16
C PHE A 548 -20.43 2.90 -0.73
N LYS A 549 -20.59 4.21 -0.51
CA LYS A 549 -20.56 4.86 0.81
C LYS A 549 -21.75 5.78 0.99
N LEU A 550 -22.11 6.01 2.26
CA LEU A 550 -23.10 7.01 2.67
C LEU A 550 -22.43 8.08 3.54
N SER A 551 -22.78 9.34 3.30
CA SER A 551 -22.27 10.48 4.07
C SER A 551 -23.41 11.46 4.39
N ILE A 552 -23.21 12.28 5.42
CA ILE A 552 -24.12 13.37 5.78
C ILE A 552 -23.40 14.72 5.70
N MET A 553 -24.12 15.75 5.31
CA MET A 553 -23.66 17.13 5.40
C MET A 553 -24.24 17.76 6.66
N PRO A 554 -23.38 18.23 7.60
CA PRO A 554 -23.84 18.93 8.79
C PRO A 554 -24.55 20.24 8.44
N GLN A 555 -25.61 20.57 9.16
CA GLN A 555 -26.16 21.92 9.16
C GLN A 555 -25.19 22.81 9.93
N THR A 556 -24.65 23.84 9.30
CA THR A 556 -23.84 24.83 10.01
C THR A 556 -24.72 25.53 11.06
N PRO A 557 -24.35 25.53 12.36
CA PRO A 557 -25.12 26.29 13.34
C PRO A 557 -25.19 27.74 12.88
N ALA A 558 -26.40 28.35 12.90
CA ALA A 558 -26.52 29.78 12.65
C ALA A 558 -25.54 30.50 13.59
N ALA A 559 -24.66 31.33 13.06
CA ALA A 559 -23.70 32.08 13.84
C ALA A 559 -24.49 32.79 14.95
N LYS A 560 -24.15 32.51 16.23
CA LYS A 560 -24.67 33.29 17.36
C LYS A 560 -24.37 34.74 17.03
N PRO A 561 -25.36 35.68 17.14
CA PRO A 561 -25.08 37.08 16.92
C PRO A 561 -23.91 37.48 17.84
N GLU A 562 -22.81 37.96 17.23
CA GLU A 562 -21.69 38.52 17.98
C GLU A 562 -22.27 39.56 18.96
N PRO A 563 -21.81 39.56 20.24
CA PRO A 563 -22.15 40.66 21.15
C PRO A 563 -21.61 41.96 20.52
N PRO A 564 -22.35 43.05 20.63
CA PRO A 564 -21.97 44.30 20.00
C PRO A 564 -20.53 44.67 20.41
N LYS A 565 -19.69 44.93 19.42
CA LYS A 565 -18.31 45.38 19.62
C LYS A 565 -18.32 46.53 20.59
N PRO A 566 -17.49 46.55 21.66
CA PRO A 566 -17.37 47.70 22.53
C PRO A 566 -16.93 48.90 21.67
N GLU A 567 -17.67 50.01 21.82
CA GLU A 567 -17.30 51.30 21.20
C GLU A 567 -15.83 51.61 21.53
N PRO A 568 -15.07 52.14 20.58
CA PRO A 568 -13.70 52.58 20.86
C PRO A 568 -13.71 53.68 21.92
N PRO A 569 -12.79 53.65 22.91
CA PRO A 569 -12.74 54.67 23.95
C PRO A 569 -12.49 56.04 23.31
N LYS A 570 -13.29 57.05 23.75
CA LYS A 570 -13.09 58.47 23.39
C LYS A 570 -11.66 58.86 23.64
N PRO A 571 -11.04 59.63 22.74
CA PRO A 571 -9.68 60.11 22.96
C PRO A 571 -9.58 61.01 24.20
N GLU A 572 -8.69 60.68 25.12
CA GLU A 572 -8.32 61.53 26.24
C GLU A 572 -7.60 62.81 25.73
N PRO A 573 -7.82 63.94 26.39
CA PRO A 573 -7.16 65.19 26.00
C PRO A 573 -5.65 65.10 26.24
N ALA A 574 -4.89 65.61 25.27
CA ALA A 574 -3.43 65.65 25.26
C ALA A 574 -2.84 66.32 26.49
N LYS A 575 -1.92 65.67 27.20
CA LYS A 575 -1.00 66.27 28.18
C LYS A 575 0.08 67.04 27.46
N PRO A 576 0.49 68.23 28.03
CA PRO A 576 1.52 69.05 27.40
C PRO A 576 2.91 68.42 27.49
N GLU A 577 3.69 68.60 26.43
CA GLU A 577 5.10 68.20 26.29
C GLU A 577 5.97 68.83 27.41
N PRO A 578 6.94 68.13 28.01
CA PRO A 578 8.01 68.70 28.74
C PRO A 578 9.19 69.04 27.81
N ALA A 579 9.78 70.20 28.10
CA ALA A 579 10.83 70.86 27.37
C ALA A 579 12.13 70.06 27.22
N LYS A 580 12.80 70.31 26.10
CA LYS A 580 14.16 69.87 25.77
C LYS A 580 15.15 70.35 26.79
N THR A 581 16.02 69.51 27.33
CA THR A 581 17.29 69.84 27.93
C THR A 581 18.43 69.07 27.23
N GLU A 582 19.49 69.87 26.98
CA GLU A 582 20.74 69.56 26.30
C GLU A 582 21.61 68.49 27.02
N PRO A 583 22.60 67.91 26.34
CA PRO A 583 23.40 66.80 26.86
C PRO A 583 24.59 67.23 27.67
N ALA A 584 24.87 66.56 28.79
CA ALA A 584 26.08 66.70 29.58
C ALA A 584 27.08 65.57 29.34
N LYS A 585 28.34 65.98 29.29
CA LYS A 585 29.59 65.28 29.01
C LYS A 585 29.90 64.10 29.95
N PRO A 586 30.79 63.16 29.53
CA PRO A 586 31.20 62.02 30.31
C PRO A 586 32.37 62.25 31.25
N GLU A 587 32.43 61.53 32.34
CA GLU A 587 33.63 61.31 33.15
C GLU A 587 33.60 59.93 33.86
N PRO A 588 34.73 59.46 34.46
CA PRO A 588 35.54 58.42 33.83
C PRO A 588 35.58 57.11 34.64
N ALA A 589 36.29 56.15 34.09
CA ALA A 589 36.59 54.82 34.57
C ALA A 589 37.10 54.72 36.02
N LYS A 590 36.70 53.69 36.73
CA LYS A 590 37.46 53.06 37.82
C LYS A 590 37.55 51.57 37.71
N THR A 591 38.74 51.13 37.36
CA THR A 591 39.60 49.99 37.75
C THR A 591 39.00 48.86 38.55
N GLU A 592 39.32 47.67 38.00
CA GLU A 592 39.41 46.36 38.63
C GLU A 592 40.16 46.30 39.95
N PRO A 593 39.95 45.29 40.78
CA PRO A 593 41.08 44.37 40.95
C PRO A 593 40.74 42.84 40.92
N ALA A 594 41.60 42.20 40.17
CA ALA A 594 42.36 40.96 40.37
C ALA A 594 41.74 39.72 41.09
N LYS A 595 41.85 38.64 40.35
CA LYS A 595 41.90 37.22 40.77
C LYS A 595 42.84 36.96 41.94
N PRO A 596 42.67 35.82 42.61
CA PRO A 596 43.80 34.90 42.69
C PRO A 596 43.50 33.49 42.21
N GLU A 597 44.53 32.92 41.63
CA GLU A 597 44.72 31.57 41.11
C GLU A 597 45.13 30.57 42.22
N PRO A 598 45.37 29.32 41.89
CA PRO A 598 44.92 28.12 42.64
C PRO A 598 45.99 27.46 43.48
N ALA A 599 45.59 26.60 44.39
CA ALA A 599 46.50 25.72 45.12
C ALA A 599 46.31 24.25 44.68
N LYS A 600 47.40 23.72 44.15
CA LYS A 600 47.66 22.28 44.00
C LYS A 600 47.84 21.62 45.34
N THR A 601 47.34 20.41 45.51
CA THR A 601 48.03 19.38 46.27
C THR A 601 47.70 18.00 45.77
N GLU A 602 48.74 17.31 45.55
CA GLU A 602 48.88 15.91 45.15
C GLU A 602 48.73 14.92 46.32
N PRO A 603 48.97 13.62 46.10
CA PRO A 603 48.08 12.53 46.49
C PRO A 603 48.59 11.73 47.69
N LYS A 604 47.76 10.84 48.21
CA LYS A 604 48.21 9.60 48.94
C LYS A 604 47.03 8.64 49.25
N LYS A 605 47.07 7.55 48.75
CA LYS A 605 47.26 6.08 48.90
C LYS A 605 46.09 5.32 48.25
#